data_3ec2c3c2020ab84b7d8565b6123aa00e
#
_entry.id   3ec2c3c2020ab84b7d8565b6123aa00e
#
_cell.length_a   1.000
_cell.length_b   1.000
_cell.length_c   1.000
_cell.angle_alpha   90.00
_cell.angle_beta   90.00
_cell.angle_gamma   90.00
#
_symmetry.space_group_name_H-M   'P 1'
#
loop_
_entity.id
_entity.type
_entity.pdbx_description
1 polymer ?
#
loop_
_entity_poly.entity_id
_entity_poly.type
_entity_poly.pdbx_seq_one_letter_code
_entity_poly.pdbx_strand_id
1 'polypeptide(L)'
;MGLLINGKWDAQATMIPIEDGRFVREPAAFRDVVTADGASGFKAEPGRYHLYVAYHCPWAWRTILMRRLKRLESVISMTIAIPNDRREGWVFGDYPGG
;
A
#
# COMPACT_ATOMS: atom_id res chain seq x y z
N MET A 1 9.45 -7.58 -9.92
CA MET A 1 8.25 -6.81 -9.52
C MET A 1 8.11 -5.67 -10.50
N GLY A 2 6.99 -5.52 -11.15
CA GLY A 2 6.81 -4.51 -12.19
C GLY A 2 6.39 -3.13 -11.66
N LEU A 3 6.42 -2.13 -12.53
CA LEU A 3 5.98 -0.77 -12.24
C LEU A 3 5.13 -0.21 -13.37
N LEU A 4 4.23 0.69 -13.02
CA LEU A 4 3.50 1.49 -13.98
C LEU A 4 4.31 2.75 -14.30
N ILE A 5 4.80 2.84 -15.53
CA ILE A 5 5.63 3.97 -16.00
C ILE A 5 4.87 4.70 -17.10
N ASN A 6 4.57 5.97 -16.89
CA ASN A 6 3.82 6.81 -17.85
C ASN A 6 2.52 6.15 -18.35
N GLY A 7 1.79 5.49 -17.43
CA GLY A 7 0.55 4.80 -17.74
C GLY A 7 0.70 3.44 -18.42
N LYS A 8 1.93 2.93 -18.60
CA LYS A 8 2.21 1.61 -19.15
C LYS A 8 2.85 0.71 -18.13
N TRP A 9 2.39 -0.53 -18.07
CA TRP A 9 2.99 -1.54 -17.19
C TRP A 9 4.30 -2.05 -17.76
N ASP A 10 5.34 -2.01 -16.93
CA ASP A 10 6.65 -2.59 -17.23
C ASP A 10 6.99 -3.64 -16.18
N ALA A 11 6.91 -4.90 -16.56
CA ALA A 11 7.16 -6.04 -15.66
C ALA A 11 8.63 -6.17 -15.23
N GLN A 12 9.55 -5.58 -15.96
CA GLN A 12 10.99 -5.62 -15.68
C GLN A 12 11.47 -4.47 -14.81
N ALA A 13 10.69 -3.42 -14.70
CA ALA A 13 11.06 -2.25 -13.91
C ALA A 13 11.11 -2.57 -12.41
N THR A 14 12.01 -1.92 -11.69
CA THR A 14 12.19 -2.06 -10.24
C THR A 14 12.20 -0.70 -9.56
N MET A 15 11.57 -0.64 -8.39
CA MET A 15 11.57 0.56 -7.54
C MET A 15 12.89 0.78 -6.80
N ILE A 16 13.74 -0.23 -6.73
CA ILE A 16 14.96 -0.19 -5.94
C ILE A 16 16.14 -0.51 -6.85
N PRO A 17 16.65 0.48 -7.59
CA PRO A 17 17.87 0.29 -8.36
C PRO A 17 19.04 0.02 -7.42
N ILE A 18 19.93 -0.87 -7.85
CA ILE A 18 21.18 -1.15 -7.17
C ILE A 18 22.28 -0.45 -7.93
N GLU A 19 22.92 0.53 -7.30
CA GLU A 19 24.08 1.22 -7.85
C GLU A 19 25.31 0.97 -6.96
N ASP A 20 26.41 0.51 -7.57
CA ASP A 20 27.66 0.21 -6.84
C ASP A 20 27.45 -0.70 -5.60
N GLY A 21 26.55 -1.69 -5.70
CA GLY A 21 26.21 -2.59 -4.61
C GLY A 21 25.34 -1.97 -3.50
N ARG A 22 24.80 -0.78 -3.71
CA ARG A 22 23.94 -0.09 -2.75
C ARG A 22 22.50 -0.02 -3.26
N PHE A 23 21.56 -0.17 -2.33
CA PHE A 23 20.17 0.19 -2.61
C PHE A 23 20.05 1.70 -2.67
N VAL A 24 19.69 2.24 -3.83
CA VAL A 24 19.40 3.66 -3.99
C VAL A 24 17.90 3.85 -3.87
N ARG A 25 17.47 4.51 -2.79
CA ARG A 25 16.07 4.83 -2.54
C ARG A 25 15.80 6.30 -2.77
N GLU A 26 14.79 6.57 -3.57
CA GLU A 26 14.23 7.91 -3.64
C GLU A 26 13.37 8.21 -2.40
N PRO A 27 13.27 9.48 -1.97
CA PRO A 27 12.33 9.88 -0.94
C PRO A 27 10.90 9.47 -1.28
N ALA A 28 10.09 9.15 -0.27
CA ALA A 28 8.68 8.84 -0.48
C ALA A 28 7.96 10.03 -1.14
N ALA A 29 7.25 9.77 -2.24
CA ALA A 29 6.52 10.79 -2.98
C ALA A 29 5.21 11.19 -2.29
N PHE A 30 4.53 10.24 -1.67
CA PHE A 30 3.26 10.46 -0.98
C PHE A 30 3.52 10.67 0.52
N ARG A 31 3.39 11.91 0.97
CA ARG A 31 3.68 12.31 2.35
C ARG A 31 2.51 12.98 3.05
N ASP A 32 1.34 12.88 2.45
CA ASP A 32 0.13 13.44 3.01
C ASP A 32 -0.26 12.71 4.31
N VAL A 33 -0.97 13.40 5.17
CA VAL A 33 -1.47 12.86 6.43
C VAL A 33 -2.96 13.10 6.56
N VAL A 34 -3.65 12.24 7.28
CA VAL A 34 -5.05 12.42 7.64
C VAL A 34 -5.10 13.28 8.90
N THR A 35 -5.93 14.33 8.89
CA THR A 35 -6.13 15.22 10.03
C THR A 35 -7.58 15.24 10.48
N ALA A 36 -7.81 15.47 11.76
CA ALA A 36 -9.15 15.48 12.33
C ALA A 36 -10.05 16.56 11.72
N ASP A 37 -9.48 17.73 11.47
CA ASP A 37 -10.19 18.91 10.91
C ASP A 37 -10.20 18.96 9.36
N GLY A 38 -9.43 18.09 8.71
CA GLY A 38 -9.30 18.08 7.25
C GLY A 38 -8.36 19.14 6.69
N ALA A 39 -7.57 19.82 7.51
CA ALA A 39 -6.65 20.88 7.07
C ALA A 39 -5.61 20.39 6.06
N SER A 40 -5.24 19.10 6.11
CA SER A 40 -4.34 18.48 5.13
C SER A 40 -4.97 18.20 3.76
N GLY A 41 -6.29 18.33 3.62
CA GLY A 41 -7.07 17.84 2.48
C GLY A 41 -7.62 16.44 2.66
N PHE A 42 -7.19 15.74 3.71
CA PHE A 42 -7.63 14.38 4.05
C PHE A 42 -8.22 14.37 5.48
N LYS A 43 -9.51 14.60 5.57
CA LYS A 43 -10.20 14.60 6.85
C LYS A 43 -10.40 13.18 7.37
N ALA A 44 -10.28 12.98 8.69
CA ALA A 44 -10.61 11.72 9.34
C ALA A 44 -12.13 11.51 9.35
N GLU A 45 -12.62 10.73 8.40
CA GLU A 45 -14.05 10.43 8.21
C GLU A 45 -14.28 8.93 8.14
N PRO A 46 -15.25 8.38 8.88
CA PRO A 46 -15.64 6.98 8.76
C PRO A 46 -16.06 6.65 7.33
N GLY A 47 -15.60 5.51 6.80
CA GLY A 47 -15.96 5.03 5.47
C GLY A 47 -15.29 5.72 4.30
N ARG A 48 -14.46 6.74 4.55
CA ARG A 48 -13.76 7.47 3.48
C ARG A 48 -12.53 6.73 2.94
N TYR A 49 -11.86 5.96 3.77
CA TYR A 49 -10.56 5.35 3.43
C TYR A 49 -10.65 3.85 3.33
N HIS A 50 -9.83 3.29 2.43
CA HIS A 50 -9.69 1.87 2.21
C HIS A 50 -8.21 1.49 2.19
N LEU A 51 -7.82 0.42 2.88
CA LEU A 51 -6.46 -0.12 2.87
C LEU A 51 -6.34 -1.24 1.86
N TYR A 52 -5.34 -1.13 0.99
CA TYR A 52 -4.88 -2.23 0.15
C TYR A 52 -3.58 -2.75 0.73
N VAL A 53 -3.55 -4.00 1.17
CA VAL A 53 -2.44 -4.59 1.91
C VAL A 53 -2.07 -5.97 1.37
N ALA A 54 -0.90 -6.46 1.75
CA ALA A 54 -0.50 -7.83 1.50
C ALA A 54 0.11 -8.43 2.77
N TYR A 55 -0.28 -9.65 3.11
CA TYR A 55 0.21 -10.32 4.32
C TYR A 55 1.71 -10.65 4.30
N HIS A 56 2.29 -10.77 3.11
CA HIS A 56 3.74 -10.97 2.96
C HIS A 56 4.57 -9.69 3.07
N CYS A 57 3.93 -8.52 3.21
CA CYS A 57 4.62 -7.24 3.31
C CYS A 57 4.74 -6.82 4.78
N PRO A 58 5.96 -6.80 5.36
CA PRO A 58 6.12 -6.41 6.76
C PRO A 58 5.76 -4.95 7.02
N TRP A 59 5.87 -4.08 6.02
CA TRP A 59 5.47 -2.68 6.17
C TRP A 59 3.95 -2.51 6.21
N ALA A 60 3.21 -3.31 5.45
CA ALA A 60 1.76 -3.31 5.49
C ALA A 60 1.21 -3.75 6.87
N TRP A 61 1.92 -4.62 7.55
CA TRP A 61 1.53 -5.06 8.89
C TRP A 61 1.46 -3.93 9.91
N ARG A 62 2.21 -2.86 9.73
CA ARG A 62 2.11 -1.66 10.59
C ARG A 62 0.71 -1.05 10.51
N THR A 63 0.17 -0.91 9.31
CA THR A 63 -1.17 -0.35 9.11
C THR A 63 -2.25 -1.34 9.51
N ILE A 64 -2.08 -2.63 9.23
CA ILE A 64 -3.01 -3.70 9.63
C ILE A 64 -3.15 -3.74 11.16
N LEU A 65 -2.02 -3.78 11.87
CA LEU A 65 -2.00 -3.82 13.32
C LEU A 65 -2.58 -2.55 13.94
N MET A 66 -2.22 -1.38 13.41
CA MET A 66 -2.74 -0.12 13.91
C MET A 66 -4.25 -0.01 13.72
N ARG A 67 -4.77 -0.42 12.56
CA ARG A 67 -6.21 -0.51 12.30
C ARG A 67 -6.91 -1.37 13.36
N ARG A 68 -6.33 -2.52 13.70
CA ARG A 68 -6.86 -3.44 14.71
C ARG A 68 -6.78 -2.85 16.11
N LEU A 69 -5.60 -2.36 16.51
CA LEU A 69 -5.37 -1.80 17.85
C LEU A 69 -6.24 -0.57 18.13
N LYS A 70 -6.47 0.25 17.13
CA LYS A 70 -7.32 1.44 17.23
C LYS A 70 -8.81 1.16 16.98
N ARG A 71 -9.19 -0.11 16.75
CA ARG A 71 -10.56 -0.54 16.49
C ARG A 71 -11.22 0.20 15.32
N LEU A 72 -10.49 0.30 14.22
CA LEU A 72 -10.91 1.05 13.02
C LEU A 72 -11.54 0.17 11.95
N GLU A 73 -11.76 -1.13 12.21
CA GLU A 73 -12.26 -2.07 11.20
C GLU A 73 -13.63 -1.69 10.63
N SER A 74 -14.48 -1.06 11.44
CA SER A 74 -15.81 -0.61 10.99
C SER A 74 -15.80 0.68 10.18
N VAL A 75 -14.70 1.45 10.23
CA VAL A 75 -14.60 2.76 9.58
C VAL A 75 -13.57 2.83 8.46
N ILE A 76 -12.63 1.88 8.42
CA ILE A 76 -11.63 1.73 7.36
C ILE A 76 -11.71 0.30 6.84
N SER A 77 -12.23 0.12 5.65
CA SER A 77 -12.27 -1.18 4.98
C SER A 77 -10.88 -1.60 4.49
N MET A 78 -10.70 -2.88 4.19
CA MET A 78 -9.41 -3.42 3.82
C MET A 78 -9.58 -4.53 2.79
N THR A 79 -8.71 -4.54 1.78
CA THR A 79 -8.56 -5.64 0.83
C THR A 79 -7.14 -6.19 0.88
N ILE A 80 -7.03 -7.50 0.85
CA ILE A 80 -5.76 -8.21 0.95
C ILE A 80 -5.38 -8.74 -0.42
N ALA A 81 -4.13 -8.48 -0.83
CA ALA A 81 -3.60 -9.03 -2.07
C ALA A 81 -3.56 -10.56 -2.03
N ILE A 82 -3.98 -11.19 -3.12
CA ILE A 82 -3.93 -12.65 -3.24
C ILE A 82 -2.47 -13.12 -3.36
N PRO A 83 -2.14 -14.30 -2.82
CA PRO A 83 -0.82 -14.88 -3.03
C PRO A 83 -0.55 -15.14 -4.51
N ASN A 84 0.58 -14.65 -4.99
CA ASN A 84 1.04 -14.86 -6.37
C ASN A 84 2.58 -14.89 -6.42
N ASP A 85 3.14 -15.08 -7.59
CA ASP A 85 4.59 -15.08 -7.81
C ASP A 85 5.20 -13.66 -7.88
N ARG A 86 4.41 -12.63 -7.69
CA ARG A 86 4.78 -11.21 -7.70
C ARG A 86 5.31 -10.65 -9.03
N ARG A 87 5.21 -11.39 -10.12
CA ARG A 87 5.60 -10.86 -11.44
C ARG A 87 4.76 -9.65 -11.82
N GLU A 88 3.47 -9.70 -11.52
CA GLU A 88 2.51 -8.62 -11.77
C GLU A 88 2.36 -7.65 -10.57
N GLY A 89 3.21 -7.77 -9.55
CA GLY A 89 3.05 -7.02 -8.30
C GLY A 89 1.95 -7.59 -7.42
N TRP A 90 1.26 -6.75 -6.67
CA TRP A 90 0.10 -7.16 -5.88
C TRP A 90 -1.13 -7.28 -6.75
N VAL A 91 -1.79 -8.41 -6.68
CA VAL A 91 -3.02 -8.70 -7.41
C VAL A 91 -4.15 -8.89 -6.41
N PHE A 92 -5.32 -8.37 -6.74
CA PHE A 92 -6.53 -8.44 -5.91
C PHE A 92 -7.63 -9.17 -6.68
N GLY A 93 -8.48 -9.91 -5.98
CA GLY A 93 -9.55 -10.68 -6.57
C GLY A 93 -10.26 -11.57 -5.57
N ASP A 94 -10.91 -12.63 -6.05
CA ASP A 94 -11.66 -13.57 -5.22
C ASP A 94 -10.74 -14.43 -4.38
N TYR A 95 -10.45 -13.94 -3.18
CA TYR A 95 -9.64 -14.62 -2.20
C TYR A 95 -10.19 -14.33 -0.80
N PRO A 96 -10.26 -15.32 0.12
CA PRO A 96 -10.75 -15.07 1.47
C PRO A 96 -9.97 -13.95 2.17
N GLY A 97 -10.67 -12.84 2.47
CA GLY A 97 -10.07 -11.63 3.01
C GLY A 97 -9.53 -10.64 1.98
N GLY A 98 -9.62 -10.98 0.70
CA GLY A 98 -9.22 -10.12 -0.42
C GLY A 98 -10.33 -9.16 -0.85
#